data_856e3a525daf41fa73e6ab094721b295
#
_entry.id   856e3a525daf41fa73e6ab094721b295
#
_cell.length_a   1.000
_cell.length_b   1.000
_cell.length_c   1.000
_cell.angle_alpha   90.00
_cell.angle_beta   90.00
_cell.angle_gamma   90.00
#
_symmetry.space_group_name_H-M   'P 1'
#
loop_
_entity.id
_entity.type
_entity.pdbx_description
1 polymer ?
#
loop_
_entity_poly.entity_id
_entity_poly.type
_entity_poly.pdbx_seq_one_letter_code
_entity_poly.pdbx_strand_id
1 'polypeptide(L)'
;MAETLKAVQDMTDDAPVTDVTETFQQWQELLSELKAKIDARFELRRDPSTLALDSYGAPPESPGGSLAAYSGPEVDWMVHSWLGNPTRGFANLHLTVWLGPHIRVPHLGIALLCWPGGWFYLDSVPRANLVADGAYYDRYYAPLDEEWLATRERHPALDWFTSRAGFIRASLSPTAYCYSMPRDQEHVDLVRSLTHAHVDRWLGWVDAARAVPPDERDALAAADLATRRNIAERDPANVMGVRYFGAETTDRLVRALWGGDRELPRPT
;
A
#
# COMPACT_ATOMS: atom_id res chain seq x y z
N MET A 1 -12.84 -13.75 21.97
CA MET A 1 -11.90 -12.80 21.35
C MET A 1 -11.71 -13.25 19.92
N ALA A 2 -12.04 -12.42 18.95
CA ALA A 2 -11.73 -12.71 17.56
C ALA A 2 -10.20 -12.84 17.42
N GLU A 3 -9.74 -13.82 16.66
CA GLU A 3 -8.31 -14.00 16.40
C GLU A 3 -7.83 -12.83 15.52
N THR A 4 -6.99 -11.96 16.08
CA THR A 4 -6.50 -10.76 15.41
C THR A 4 -5.34 -11.03 14.43
N LEU A 5 -4.73 -12.23 14.53
CA LEU A 5 -3.66 -12.67 13.64
C LEU A 5 -4.24 -13.58 12.56
N LYS A 6 -4.27 -13.14 11.31
CA LYS A 6 -4.84 -13.89 10.19
C LYS A 6 -3.80 -14.10 9.08
N ALA A 7 -3.91 -15.20 8.35
CA ALA A 7 -3.26 -15.37 7.06
C ALA A 7 -4.21 -14.90 5.95
N VAL A 8 -3.67 -14.43 4.82
CA VAL A 8 -4.49 -14.04 3.67
C VAL A 8 -5.34 -15.21 3.17
N GLN A 9 -4.80 -16.43 3.24
CA GLN A 9 -5.53 -17.66 2.89
C GLN A 9 -6.78 -17.87 3.76
N ASP A 10 -6.69 -17.61 5.08
CA ASP A 10 -7.83 -17.74 6.00
C ASP A 10 -8.99 -16.78 5.64
N MET A 11 -8.66 -15.74 4.85
CA MET A 11 -9.62 -14.73 4.41
C MET A 11 -10.34 -15.11 3.11
N THR A 12 -9.71 -15.94 2.28
CA THR A 12 -10.18 -16.24 0.92
C THR A 12 -10.72 -17.67 0.77
N ASP A 13 -10.19 -18.65 1.51
CA ASP A 13 -10.48 -20.06 1.27
C ASP A 13 -11.89 -20.49 1.75
N ASP A 14 -12.40 -19.90 2.83
CA ASP A 14 -13.72 -20.21 3.41
C ASP A 14 -14.80 -19.15 3.12
N ALA A 15 -14.45 -18.10 2.37
CA ALA A 15 -15.38 -17.02 2.10
C ALA A 15 -16.42 -17.44 1.04
N PRO A 16 -17.72 -17.18 1.27
CA PRO A 16 -18.73 -17.41 0.23
C PRO A 16 -18.44 -16.57 -0.99
N VAL A 17 -18.64 -17.13 -2.19
CA VAL A 17 -18.53 -16.37 -3.44
C VAL A 17 -19.61 -15.28 -3.43
N THR A 18 -19.16 -14.03 -3.32
CA THR A 18 -20.03 -12.84 -3.26
C THR A 18 -19.51 -11.82 -4.27
N ASP A 19 -20.38 -11.28 -5.11
CA ASP A 19 -19.98 -10.19 -6.00
C ASP A 19 -19.58 -8.96 -5.18
N VAL A 20 -18.36 -8.47 -5.41
CA VAL A 20 -17.79 -7.29 -4.77
C VAL A 20 -17.51 -6.16 -5.75
N THR A 21 -18.06 -6.23 -6.95
CA THR A 21 -17.82 -5.30 -8.06
C THR A 21 -18.10 -3.86 -7.67
N GLU A 22 -19.19 -3.60 -6.97
CA GLU A 22 -19.56 -2.24 -6.54
C GLU A 22 -18.48 -1.62 -5.62
N THR A 23 -18.07 -2.35 -4.57
CA THR A 23 -17.01 -1.87 -3.66
C THR A 23 -15.67 -1.74 -4.40
N PHE A 24 -15.36 -2.67 -5.29
CA PHE A 24 -14.16 -2.60 -6.12
C PHE A 24 -14.13 -1.33 -6.98
N GLN A 25 -15.25 -0.97 -7.62
CA GLN A 25 -15.36 0.26 -8.40
C GLN A 25 -15.15 1.51 -7.54
N GLN A 26 -15.76 1.56 -6.36
CA GLN A 26 -15.57 2.67 -5.41
C GLN A 26 -14.10 2.79 -4.94
N TRP A 27 -13.41 1.67 -4.73
CA TRP A 27 -11.97 1.66 -4.41
C TRP A 27 -11.10 2.09 -5.60
N GLN A 28 -11.45 1.71 -6.82
CA GLN A 28 -10.74 2.19 -8.01
C GLN A 28 -10.89 3.70 -8.19
N GLU A 29 -12.09 4.23 -7.98
CA GLU A 29 -12.35 5.68 -8.01
C GLU A 29 -11.51 6.39 -6.93
N LEU A 30 -11.53 5.90 -5.69
CA LEU A 30 -10.73 6.44 -4.60
C LEU A 30 -9.24 6.47 -4.97
N LEU A 31 -8.66 5.36 -5.40
CA LEU A 31 -7.24 5.34 -5.77
C LEU A 31 -6.92 6.25 -6.96
N SER A 32 -7.85 6.44 -7.89
CA SER A 32 -7.70 7.37 -9.01
C SER A 32 -7.69 8.83 -8.54
N GLU A 33 -8.54 9.20 -7.58
CA GLU A 33 -8.57 10.52 -6.95
C GLU A 33 -7.26 10.80 -6.18
N LEU A 34 -6.77 9.82 -5.43
CA LEU A 34 -5.51 9.94 -4.69
C LEU A 34 -4.32 10.06 -5.63
N LYS A 35 -4.31 9.24 -6.70
CA LYS A 35 -3.29 9.34 -7.74
C LYS A 35 -3.27 10.73 -8.38
N ALA A 36 -4.44 11.30 -8.66
CA ALA A 36 -4.52 12.65 -9.21
C ALA A 36 -3.92 13.71 -8.27
N LYS A 37 -4.12 13.60 -6.95
CA LYS A 37 -3.44 14.47 -5.96
C LYS A 37 -1.92 14.33 -6.00
N ILE A 38 -1.44 13.09 -6.10
CA ILE A 38 0.00 12.78 -6.16
C ILE A 38 0.59 13.31 -7.48
N ASP A 39 -0.08 13.08 -8.62
CA ASP A 39 0.34 13.56 -9.93
C ASP A 39 0.37 15.10 -10.01
N ALA A 40 -0.54 15.78 -9.29
CA ALA A 40 -0.54 17.25 -9.22
C ALA A 40 0.65 17.80 -8.44
N ARG A 41 1.24 17.02 -7.51
CA ARG A 41 2.38 17.44 -6.69
C ARG A 41 3.73 17.01 -7.25
N PHE A 42 3.80 15.84 -7.90
CA PHE A 42 5.05 15.25 -8.36
C PHE A 42 5.11 15.14 -9.88
N GLU A 43 6.28 15.43 -10.44
CA GLU A 43 6.58 15.10 -11.83
C GLU A 43 6.86 13.59 -11.95
N LEU A 44 5.90 12.84 -12.48
CA LEU A 44 5.97 11.39 -12.60
C LEU A 44 5.97 10.94 -14.06
N ARG A 45 6.79 9.94 -14.37
CA ARG A 45 6.82 9.26 -15.66
C ARG A 45 6.57 7.78 -15.48
N ARG A 46 5.76 7.21 -16.36
CA ARG A 46 5.54 5.77 -16.41
C ARG A 46 6.84 5.03 -16.69
N ASP A 47 7.16 4.04 -15.88
CA ASP A 47 8.30 3.16 -16.15
C ASP A 47 7.95 2.11 -17.21
N PRO A 48 8.75 2.00 -18.32
CA PRO A 48 8.44 1.08 -19.41
C PRO A 48 8.42 -0.39 -18.99
N SER A 49 9.17 -0.79 -17.96
CA SER A 49 9.23 -2.18 -17.47
C SER A 49 7.86 -2.75 -17.05
N THR A 50 6.88 -1.88 -16.80
CA THR A 50 5.53 -2.31 -16.38
C THR A 50 4.46 -2.20 -17.45
N LEU A 51 4.79 -1.83 -18.70
CA LEU A 51 3.81 -1.70 -19.79
C LEU A 51 3.12 -3.02 -20.11
N ALA A 52 3.83 -4.13 -20.03
CA ALA A 52 3.25 -5.47 -20.25
C ALA A 52 2.33 -5.93 -19.11
N LEU A 53 2.22 -5.16 -18.02
CA LEU A 53 1.36 -5.42 -16.87
C LEU A 53 0.13 -4.50 -16.82
N ASP A 54 -0.12 -3.69 -17.86
CA ASP A 54 -1.31 -2.83 -17.93
C ASP A 54 -2.62 -3.61 -17.88
N SER A 55 -2.58 -4.86 -18.37
CA SER A 55 -3.68 -5.80 -18.24
C SER A 55 -3.11 -7.22 -18.30
N TYR A 56 -3.47 -8.04 -17.32
CA TYR A 56 -3.10 -9.45 -17.28
C TYR A 56 -4.24 -10.29 -16.71
N GLY A 57 -4.25 -11.60 -17.03
CA GLY A 57 -5.37 -12.48 -16.72
C GLY A 57 -6.57 -12.24 -17.62
N ALA A 58 -7.72 -12.77 -17.26
CA ALA A 58 -8.95 -12.70 -18.06
C ALA A 58 -10.22 -12.66 -17.18
N PRO A 59 -10.46 -11.57 -16.42
CA PRO A 59 -11.70 -11.44 -15.66
C PRO A 59 -12.90 -11.23 -16.65
N PRO A 60 -14.08 -11.77 -16.36
CA PRO A 60 -14.48 -12.48 -15.12
C PRO A 60 -14.22 -13.99 -15.12
N GLU A 61 -13.72 -14.57 -16.21
CA GLU A 61 -13.52 -16.02 -16.36
C GLU A 61 -12.42 -16.54 -15.40
N SER A 62 -11.36 -15.77 -15.26
CA SER A 62 -10.25 -16.03 -14.32
C SER A 62 -9.80 -14.75 -13.64
N PRO A 63 -9.03 -14.81 -12.55
CA PRO A 63 -8.42 -13.63 -11.96
C PRO A 63 -7.56 -12.85 -12.96
N GLY A 64 -7.57 -11.53 -12.82
CA GLY A 64 -6.75 -10.62 -13.62
C GLY A 64 -6.34 -9.40 -12.84
N GLY A 65 -5.74 -8.44 -13.53
CA GLY A 65 -5.29 -7.22 -12.89
C GLY A 65 -4.61 -6.24 -13.82
N SER A 66 -4.12 -5.17 -13.20
CA SER A 66 -3.31 -4.14 -13.83
C SER A 66 -2.26 -3.65 -12.83
N LEU A 67 -1.04 -3.42 -13.29
CA LEU A 67 0.01 -2.81 -12.51
C LEU A 67 0.74 -1.76 -13.34
N ALA A 68 0.76 -0.55 -12.82
CA ALA A 68 1.48 0.58 -13.38
C ALA A 68 2.50 1.11 -12.38
N ALA A 69 3.75 1.26 -12.78
CA ALA A 69 4.77 1.89 -11.96
C ALA A 69 5.27 3.19 -12.57
N TYR A 70 5.63 4.11 -11.69
CA TYR A 70 6.07 5.47 -12.06
C TYR A 70 7.28 5.86 -11.23
N SER A 71 8.09 6.78 -11.77
CA SER A 71 9.16 7.42 -11.02
C SER A 71 9.39 8.85 -11.51
N GLY A 72 10.12 9.63 -10.72
CA GLY A 72 10.40 11.03 -11.03
C GLY A 72 11.54 11.58 -10.17
N PRO A 73 11.83 12.88 -10.24
CA PRO A 73 12.95 13.48 -9.50
C PRO A 73 12.85 13.34 -7.98
N GLU A 74 11.62 13.32 -7.43
CA GLU A 74 11.36 13.25 -5.99
C GLU A 74 10.82 11.90 -5.55
N VAL A 75 10.36 11.05 -6.48
CA VAL A 75 9.76 9.73 -6.21
C VAL A 75 10.64 8.65 -6.82
N ASP A 76 11.22 7.81 -5.96
CA ASP A 76 12.00 6.67 -6.46
C ASP A 76 11.10 5.63 -7.14
N TRP A 77 9.97 5.27 -6.53
CA TRP A 77 9.06 4.31 -7.13
C TRP A 77 7.64 4.49 -6.62
N MET A 78 6.68 4.58 -7.51
CA MET A 78 5.27 4.58 -7.18
C MET A 78 4.59 3.45 -7.92
N VAL A 79 3.74 2.70 -7.25
CA VAL A 79 2.93 1.64 -7.86
C VAL A 79 1.46 1.95 -7.66
N HIS A 80 0.71 1.84 -8.75
CA HIS A 80 -0.75 1.84 -8.76
C HIS A 80 -1.21 0.54 -9.41
N SER A 81 -1.91 -0.30 -8.68
CA SER A 81 -2.26 -1.64 -9.16
C SER A 81 -3.55 -2.16 -8.57
N TRP A 82 -4.13 -3.12 -9.25
CA TRP A 82 -5.16 -4.00 -8.71
C TRP A 82 -4.97 -5.42 -9.24
N LEU A 83 -5.46 -6.40 -8.49
CA LEU A 83 -5.55 -7.79 -8.90
C LEU A 83 -6.77 -8.46 -8.28
N GLY A 84 -7.33 -9.47 -8.93
CA GLY A 84 -8.42 -10.25 -8.38
C GLY A 84 -9.46 -10.67 -9.41
N ASN A 85 -10.64 -11.03 -8.89
CA ASN A 85 -11.85 -11.28 -9.66
C ASN A 85 -13.05 -10.76 -8.87
N PRO A 86 -13.46 -9.49 -9.07
CA PRO A 86 -14.51 -8.86 -8.28
C PRO A 86 -15.86 -9.59 -8.33
N THR A 87 -16.22 -10.17 -9.46
CA THR A 87 -17.47 -10.93 -9.61
C THR A 87 -17.45 -12.26 -8.85
N ARG A 88 -16.25 -12.71 -8.44
CA ARG A 88 -16.06 -13.92 -7.63
C ARG A 88 -15.62 -13.66 -6.20
N GLY A 89 -15.74 -12.41 -5.76
CA GLY A 89 -15.64 -12.05 -4.35
C GLY A 89 -14.26 -11.64 -3.87
N PHE A 90 -13.32 -11.33 -4.76
CA PHE A 90 -11.98 -10.90 -4.36
C PHE A 90 -11.38 -9.87 -5.30
N ALA A 91 -10.92 -8.77 -4.72
CA ALA A 91 -10.02 -7.83 -5.41
C ALA A 91 -9.12 -7.13 -4.39
N ASN A 92 -7.86 -6.94 -4.75
CA ASN A 92 -6.88 -6.21 -3.96
C ASN A 92 -6.30 -5.06 -4.79
N LEU A 93 -6.31 -3.86 -4.22
CA LEU A 93 -5.86 -2.63 -4.88
C LEU A 93 -4.73 -2.00 -4.06
N HIS A 94 -3.71 -1.48 -4.72
CA HIS A 94 -2.57 -0.84 -4.06
C HIS A 94 -2.26 0.53 -4.68
N LEU A 95 -1.89 1.46 -3.81
CA LEU A 95 -1.21 2.70 -4.16
C LEU A 95 -0.06 2.91 -3.16
N THR A 96 1.17 2.79 -3.63
CA THR A 96 2.36 2.98 -2.78
C THR A 96 3.28 4.01 -3.41
N VAL A 97 3.88 4.88 -2.57
CA VAL A 97 4.84 5.88 -3.02
C VAL A 97 6.10 5.79 -2.17
N TRP A 98 7.19 5.44 -2.83
CA TRP A 98 8.53 5.38 -2.26
C TRP A 98 9.29 6.63 -2.70
N LEU A 99 9.53 7.54 -1.77
CA LEU A 99 10.22 8.80 -2.03
C LEU A 99 11.70 8.58 -2.34
N GLY A 100 12.29 9.50 -3.11
CA GLY A 100 13.71 9.58 -3.33
C GLY A 100 14.49 10.02 -2.07
N PRO A 101 15.82 9.95 -2.10
CA PRO A 101 16.65 10.18 -0.91
C PRO A 101 16.85 11.65 -0.54
N HIS A 102 16.35 12.59 -1.33
CA HIS A 102 16.53 14.04 -1.09
C HIS A 102 15.71 14.58 0.10
N ILE A 103 14.67 13.88 0.52
CA ILE A 103 13.87 14.17 1.73
C ILE A 103 13.68 12.89 2.55
N ARG A 104 13.45 13.04 3.87
CA ARG A 104 13.32 11.90 4.80
C ARG A 104 11.91 11.78 5.40
N VAL A 105 10.90 12.15 4.63
CA VAL A 105 9.48 11.92 4.98
C VAL A 105 9.17 10.42 4.88
N PRO A 106 8.31 9.83 5.73
CA PRO A 106 7.86 8.45 5.58
C PRO A 106 7.35 8.16 4.16
N HIS A 107 7.48 6.92 3.70
CA HIS A 107 6.86 6.50 2.46
C HIS A 107 5.35 6.32 2.65
N LEU A 108 4.57 6.34 1.57
CA LEU A 108 3.12 6.14 1.60
C LEU A 108 2.77 4.70 1.20
N GLY A 109 1.98 4.02 2.04
CA GLY A 109 1.44 2.70 1.77
C GLY A 109 -0.07 2.67 1.90
N ILE A 110 -0.77 2.28 0.84
CA ILE A 110 -2.21 2.10 0.80
C ILE A 110 -2.53 0.76 0.14
N ALA A 111 -3.34 -0.06 0.81
CA ALA A 111 -3.93 -1.25 0.23
C ALA A 111 -5.41 -1.36 0.62
N LEU A 112 -6.25 -1.71 -0.34
CA LEU A 112 -7.69 -1.88 -0.16
C LEU A 112 -8.08 -3.27 -0.68
N LEU A 113 -8.73 -4.05 0.15
CA LEU A 113 -9.13 -5.41 -0.20
C LEU A 113 -10.64 -5.56 -0.16
N CYS A 114 -11.22 -6.01 -1.25
CA CYS A 114 -12.60 -6.44 -1.35
C CYS A 114 -12.67 -7.96 -1.21
N TRP A 115 -13.45 -8.41 -0.26
CA TRP A 115 -13.97 -9.78 -0.14
C TRP A 115 -15.40 -9.68 0.40
N PRO A 116 -16.07 -10.75 0.89
CA PRO A 116 -17.39 -10.61 1.51
C PRO A 116 -17.47 -9.56 2.63
N GLY A 117 -16.36 -9.35 3.41
CA GLY A 117 -16.11 -8.12 4.16
C GLY A 117 -15.25 -7.13 3.36
N GLY A 118 -14.79 -6.06 3.96
CA GLY A 118 -13.74 -5.17 3.46
C GLY A 118 -12.49 -5.25 4.33
N TRP A 119 -11.38 -4.79 3.79
CA TRP A 119 -10.18 -4.56 4.57
C TRP A 119 -9.39 -3.39 3.99
N PHE A 120 -8.74 -2.63 4.84
CA PHE A 120 -7.88 -1.54 4.41
C PHE A 120 -6.60 -1.45 5.23
N TYR A 121 -5.57 -0.97 4.58
CA TYR A 121 -4.28 -0.63 5.13
C TYR A 121 -3.90 0.77 4.69
N LEU A 122 -3.61 1.63 5.67
CA LEU A 122 -3.05 2.97 5.44
C LEU A 122 -1.84 3.11 6.36
N ASP A 123 -0.69 3.45 5.80
CA ASP A 123 0.53 3.58 6.59
C ASP A 123 1.46 4.66 6.04
N SER A 124 2.14 5.30 6.96
CA SER A 124 3.32 6.11 6.72
C SER A 124 4.54 5.26 7.03
N VAL A 125 5.08 4.55 6.01
CA VAL A 125 6.15 3.56 6.21
C VAL A 125 7.44 4.27 6.63
N PRO A 126 8.01 3.94 7.81
CA PRO A 126 9.14 4.67 8.37
C PRO A 126 10.43 4.45 7.59
N ARG A 127 11.23 5.52 7.50
CA ARG A 127 12.57 5.54 6.89
C ARG A 127 13.69 5.70 7.94
N ALA A 128 13.33 5.48 9.20
CA ALA A 128 14.24 5.50 10.33
C ALA A 128 13.85 4.44 11.34
N ASN A 129 14.78 4.06 12.21
CA ASN A 129 14.42 3.28 13.39
C ASN A 129 13.74 4.22 14.40
N LEU A 130 12.44 4.03 14.62
CA LEU A 130 11.60 4.93 15.41
C LEU A 130 12.00 4.98 16.90
N VAL A 131 12.66 3.94 17.40
CA VAL A 131 13.14 3.91 18.79
C VAL A 131 14.49 4.62 18.91
N ALA A 132 15.35 4.54 17.89
CA ALA A 132 16.66 5.17 17.90
C ALA A 132 16.61 6.65 17.48
N ASP A 133 15.65 7.04 16.65
CA ASP A 133 15.46 8.41 16.16
C ASP A 133 14.14 8.99 16.73
N GLY A 134 14.18 9.40 17.99
CA GLY A 134 13.04 9.99 18.69
C GLY A 134 12.51 11.26 18.01
N ALA A 135 13.39 12.08 17.44
CA ALA A 135 12.96 13.30 16.74
C ALA A 135 12.16 13.00 15.45
N TYR A 136 12.49 11.91 14.76
CA TYR A 136 11.70 11.43 13.61
C TYR A 136 10.34 10.90 14.08
N TYR A 137 10.31 10.14 15.18
CA TYR A 137 9.06 9.67 15.79
C TYR A 137 8.16 10.84 16.20
N ASP A 138 8.69 11.80 16.96
CA ASP A 138 7.95 12.96 17.47
C ASP A 138 7.36 13.81 16.34
N ARG A 139 8.05 13.85 15.20
CA ARG A 139 7.59 14.63 14.04
C ARG A 139 6.46 13.98 13.29
N TYR A 140 6.50 12.66 13.06
CA TYR A 140 5.62 11.98 12.10
C TYR A 140 4.61 11.02 12.74
N TYR A 141 4.87 10.52 13.94
CA TYR A 141 4.03 9.47 14.56
C TYR A 141 3.37 9.91 15.86
N ALA A 142 4.08 10.55 16.76
CA ALA A 142 3.50 11.00 18.02
C ALA A 142 2.23 11.86 17.85
N PRO A 143 2.15 12.79 16.85
CA PRO A 143 0.92 13.55 16.60
C PRO A 143 -0.27 12.71 16.12
N LEU A 144 -0.04 11.46 15.68
CA LEU A 144 -1.07 10.55 15.16
C LEU A 144 -1.64 9.61 16.22
N ASP A 145 -0.95 9.44 17.36
CA ASP A 145 -1.34 8.46 18.38
C ASP A 145 -2.76 8.67 18.88
N GLU A 146 -3.14 9.89 19.22
CA GLU A 146 -4.49 10.20 19.69
C GLU A 146 -5.57 10.00 18.61
N GLU A 147 -5.28 10.39 17.37
CA GLU A 147 -6.20 10.21 16.24
C GLU A 147 -6.39 8.71 15.95
N TRP A 148 -5.32 7.94 15.98
CA TRP A 148 -5.36 6.50 15.77
C TRP A 148 -6.20 5.79 16.85
N LEU A 149 -5.98 6.11 18.13
CA LEU A 149 -6.78 5.59 19.25
C LEU A 149 -8.25 6.00 19.14
N ALA A 150 -8.52 7.29 18.91
CA ALA A 150 -9.87 7.82 18.79
C ALA A 150 -10.64 7.22 17.59
N THR A 151 -9.96 6.88 16.51
CA THR A 151 -10.59 6.19 15.36
C THR A 151 -11.07 4.81 15.75
N ARG A 152 -10.28 4.06 16.49
CA ARG A 152 -10.68 2.74 17.00
C ARG A 152 -11.86 2.80 17.97
N GLU A 153 -11.84 3.78 18.87
CA GLU A 153 -12.90 3.97 19.87
C GLU A 153 -14.22 4.39 19.23
N ARG A 154 -14.17 5.29 18.24
CA ARG A 154 -15.36 5.80 17.55
C ARG A 154 -15.98 4.81 16.56
N HIS A 155 -15.20 3.88 16.05
CA HIS A 155 -15.62 2.93 15.01
C HIS A 155 -15.38 1.48 15.45
N PRO A 156 -16.17 0.96 16.42
CA PRO A 156 -15.98 -0.38 16.99
C PRO A 156 -16.24 -1.52 16.00
N ALA A 157 -16.85 -1.23 14.84
CA ALA A 157 -17.00 -2.18 13.74
C ALA A 157 -15.71 -2.39 12.94
N LEU A 158 -14.69 -1.54 13.13
CA LEU A 158 -13.36 -1.76 12.60
C LEU A 158 -12.65 -2.83 13.45
N ASP A 159 -12.51 -4.03 12.91
CA ASP A 159 -11.84 -5.13 13.59
C ASP A 159 -10.36 -5.13 13.24
N TRP A 160 -9.51 -4.90 14.25
CA TRP A 160 -8.08 -4.81 14.03
C TRP A 160 -7.53 -6.13 13.50
N PHE A 161 -6.87 -6.04 12.39
CA PHE A 161 -6.31 -7.16 11.67
C PHE A 161 -4.81 -6.98 11.48
N THR A 162 -4.04 -8.00 11.73
CA THR A 162 -2.62 -7.99 11.37
C THR A 162 -2.18 -9.38 10.88
N SER A 163 -1.14 -9.40 10.04
CA SER A 163 -0.60 -10.63 9.48
C SER A 163 -0.02 -11.56 10.53
N ARG A 164 -0.21 -12.88 10.37
CA ARG A 164 0.52 -13.91 11.14
C ARG A 164 2.04 -13.86 10.89
N ALA A 165 2.48 -13.34 9.75
CA ALA A 165 3.89 -13.23 9.42
C ALA A 165 4.56 -12.14 10.26
N GLY A 166 5.52 -12.55 11.11
CA GLY A 166 6.25 -11.64 11.99
C GLY A 166 6.99 -10.55 11.23
N PHE A 167 7.50 -10.84 10.03
CA PHE A 167 8.16 -9.87 9.16
C PHE A 167 7.20 -8.74 8.74
N ILE A 168 5.98 -9.07 8.32
CA ILE A 168 4.98 -8.07 7.92
C ILE A 168 4.59 -7.21 9.13
N ARG A 169 4.39 -7.81 10.32
CA ARG A 169 4.12 -7.00 11.53
C ARG A 169 5.26 -6.05 11.86
N ALA A 170 6.51 -6.45 11.63
CA ALA A 170 7.67 -5.60 11.88
C ALA A 170 7.83 -4.47 10.84
N SER A 171 7.16 -4.54 9.69
CA SER A 171 7.19 -3.50 8.66
C SER A 171 6.10 -2.43 8.83
N LEU A 172 5.13 -2.64 9.73
CA LEU A 172 4.07 -1.68 10.02
C LEU A 172 4.58 -0.58 10.95
N SER A 173 4.13 0.66 10.72
CA SER A 173 4.33 1.74 11.69
C SER A 173 3.43 1.56 12.92
N PRO A 174 3.73 2.22 14.06
CA PRO A 174 2.87 2.14 15.25
C PRO A 174 1.46 2.68 15.02
N THR A 175 1.27 3.59 14.07
CA THR A 175 0.00 4.24 13.75
C THR A 175 -0.64 3.73 12.45
N ALA A 176 -0.17 2.58 11.95
CA ALA A 176 -0.77 1.96 10.78
C ALA A 176 -2.24 1.60 11.02
N TYR A 177 -3.10 1.99 10.11
CA TYR A 177 -4.46 1.46 10.03
C TYR A 177 -4.42 0.12 9.30
N CYS A 178 -4.87 -0.93 9.94
CA CYS A 178 -4.90 -2.28 9.39
C CYS A 178 -6.15 -2.98 9.93
N TYR A 179 -7.28 -2.82 9.24
CA TYR A 179 -8.59 -3.21 9.75
C TYR A 179 -9.42 -3.97 8.73
N SER A 180 -10.11 -5.01 9.21
CA SER A 180 -11.31 -5.53 8.55
C SER A 180 -12.50 -4.65 8.89
N MET A 181 -13.48 -4.58 7.99
CA MET A 181 -14.67 -3.75 8.16
C MET A 181 -15.88 -4.35 7.44
N PRO A 182 -17.11 -3.99 7.83
CA PRO A 182 -18.29 -4.22 7.00
C PRO A 182 -18.16 -3.51 5.63
N ARG A 183 -18.78 -4.07 4.58
CA ARG A 183 -18.79 -3.49 3.23
C ARG A 183 -20.03 -2.66 2.93
N ASP A 184 -20.65 -2.05 3.95
CA ASP A 184 -21.73 -1.08 3.74
C ASP A 184 -21.19 0.30 3.35
N GLN A 185 -22.06 1.17 2.86
CA GLN A 185 -21.68 2.48 2.37
C GLN A 185 -21.07 3.38 3.46
N GLU A 186 -21.55 3.27 4.70
CA GLU A 186 -21.03 4.06 5.82
C GLU A 186 -19.54 3.79 6.05
N HIS A 187 -19.14 2.50 6.05
CA HIS A 187 -17.73 2.12 6.23
C HIS A 187 -16.87 2.41 5.01
N VAL A 188 -17.43 2.28 3.80
CA VAL A 188 -16.73 2.70 2.58
C VAL A 188 -16.46 4.20 2.59
N ASP A 189 -17.42 5.03 2.97
CA ASP A 189 -17.25 6.48 3.09
C ASP A 189 -16.27 6.86 4.19
N LEU A 190 -16.28 6.14 5.32
CA LEU A 190 -15.31 6.30 6.39
C LEU A 190 -13.88 6.06 5.88
N VAL A 191 -13.64 4.93 5.21
CA VAL A 191 -12.30 4.60 4.69
C VAL A 191 -11.87 5.60 3.62
N ARG A 192 -12.79 6.05 2.75
CA ARG A 192 -12.52 7.13 1.78
C ARG A 192 -12.03 8.39 2.50
N SER A 193 -12.74 8.82 3.54
CA SER A 193 -12.39 10.01 4.33
C SER A 193 -11.03 9.86 5.01
N LEU A 194 -10.79 8.75 5.70
CA LEU A 194 -9.51 8.45 6.36
C LEU A 194 -8.34 8.45 5.37
N THR A 195 -8.56 7.85 4.20
CA THR A 195 -7.51 7.73 3.17
C THR A 195 -7.17 9.08 2.56
N HIS A 196 -8.16 9.93 2.27
CA HIS A 196 -7.92 11.29 1.81
C HIS A 196 -7.16 12.12 2.86
N ALA A 197 -7.60 12.08 4.12
CA ALA A 197 -6.92 12.79 5.20
C ALA A 197 -5.47 12.32 5.39
N HIS A 198 -5.22 11.00 5.26
CA HIS A 198 -3.88 10.42 5.33
C HIS A 198 -2.96 10.93 4.21
N VAL A 199 -3.45 10.93 2.96
CA VAL A 199 -2.68 11.41 1.80
C VAL A 199 -2.44 12.92 1.87
N ASP A 200 -3.45 13.72 2.25
CA ASP A 200 -3.32 15.18 2.36
C ASP A 200 -2.29 15.56 3.44
N ARG A 201 -2.28 14.87 4.59
CA ARG A 201 -1.27 15.02 5.63
C ARG A 201 0.12 14.64 5.12
N TRP A 202 0.24 13.51 4.45
CA TRP A 202 1.49 13.04 3.89
C TRP A 202 2.07 14.05 2.87
N LEU A 203 1.26 14.59 1.96
CA LEU A 203 1.64 15.65 1.04
C LEU A 203 2.10 16.91 1.79
N GLY A 204 1.42 17.31 2.85
CA GLY A 204 1.84 18.42 3.70
C GLY A 204 3.21 18.18 4.37
N TRP A 205 3.53 16.95 4.74
CA TRP A 205 4.87 16.61 5.25
C TRP A 205 5.94 16.71 4.17
N VAL A 206 5.61 16.30 2.94
CA VAL A 206 6.52 16.43 1.78
C VAL A 206 6.83 17.90 1.51
N ASP A 207 5.83 18.76 1.51
CA ASP A 207 5.99 20.20 1.24
C ASP A 207 6.80 20.92 2.34
N ALA A 208 6.66 20.46 3.60
CA ALA A 208 7.40 21.00 4.75
C ALA A 208 8.74 20.28 5.00
N ALA A 209 9.17 19.40 4.10
CA ALA A 209 10.36 18.60 4.30
C ALA A 209 11.65 19.43 4.22
N ARG A 210 12.66 19.02 4.99
CA ARG A 210 14.02 19.52 4.85
C ARG A 210 14.82 18.57 3.96
N ALA A 211 15.70 19.13 3.17
CA ALA A 211 16.60 18.34 2.32
C ALA A 211 17.53 17.47 3.18
N VAL A 212 17.71 16.23 2.75
CA VAL A 212 18.73 15.33 3.31
C VAL A 212 20.11 15.76 2.81
N PRO A 213 21.14 15.84 3.68
CA PRO A 213 22.52 16.12 3.27
C PRO A 213 22.96 15.16 2.16
N PRO A 214 23.70 15.66 1.14
CA PRO A 214 24.09 14.82 0.00
C PRO A 214 24.88 13.56 0.38
N ASP A 215 25.69 13.62 1.41
CA ASP A 215 26.51 12.51 1.91
C ASP A 215 25.72 11.42 2.64
N GLU A 216 24.47 11.70 3.04
CA GLU A 216 23.56 10.71 3.65
C GLU A 216 22.63 10.02 2.63
N ARG A 217 22.49 10.57 1.42
CA ARG A 217 21.46 10.13 0.44
C ARG A 217 21.66 8.71 -0.07
N ASP A 218 22.90 8.33 -0.36
CA ASP A 218 23.17 6.98 -0.90
C ASP A 218 22.82 5.89 0.12
N ALA A 219 23.14 6.11 1.40
CA ALA A 219 22.80 5.19 2.47
C ALA A 219 21.27 5.08 2.67
N LEU A 220 20.57 6.22 2.61
CA LEU A 220 19.10 6.27 2.70
C LEU A 220 18.46 5.53 1.51
N ALA A 221 18.90 5.82 0.28
CA ALA A 221 18.39 5.15 -0.92
C ALA A 221 18.58 3.64 -0.89
N ALA A 222 19.75 3.17 -0.42
CA ALA A 222 20.03 1.75 -0.28
C ALA A 222 19.13 1.08 0.77
N ALA A 223 18.91 1.73 1.92
CA ALA A 223 18.03 1.23 2.97
C ALA A 223 16.56 1.17 2.49
N ASP A 224 16.07 2.19 1.81
CA ASP A 224 14.72 2.24 1.26
C ASP A 224 14.48 1.13 0.21
N LEU A 225 15.45 0.94 -0.70
CA LEU A 225 15.37 -0.12 -1.69
C LEU A 225 15.33 -1.50 -1.03
N ALA A 226 16.18 -1.74 -0.03
CA ALA A 226 16.20 -2.99 0.71
C ALA A 226 14.87 -3.23 1.46
N THR A 227 14.30 -2.19 2.06
CA THR A 227 13.01 -2.26 2.75
C THR A 227 11.88 -2.62 1.78
N ARG A 228 11.76 -1.87 0.68
CA ARG A 228 10.74 -2.11 -0.35
C ARG A 228 10.84 -3.51 -0.95
N ARG A 229 12.04 -3.92 -1.32
CA ARG A 229 12.30 -5.25 -1.87
C ARG A 229 11.94 -6.34 -0.88
N ASN A 230 12.40 -6.25 0.35
CA ASN A 230 12.12 -7.24 1.38
C ASN A 230 10.62 -7.35 1.71
N ILE A 231 9.89 -6.24 1.72
CA ILE A 231 8.43 -6.25 1.93
C ILE A 231 7.77 -7.01 0.77
N ALA A 232 8.08 -6.68 -0.48
CA ALA A 232 7.48 -7.33 -1.64
C ALA A 232 7.83 -8.83 -1.75
N GLU A 233 9.11 -9.19 -1.59
CA GLU A 233 9.56 -10.58 -1.76
C GLU A 233 9.15 -11.51 -0.60
N ARG A 234 8.96 -10.97 0.61
CA ARG A 234 8.62 -11.76 1.80
C ARG A 234 7.14 -11.75 2.17
N ASP A 235 6.32 -11.09 1.36
CA ASP A 235 4.88 -11.08 1.61
C ASP A 235 4.31 -12.51 1.46
N PRO A 236 3.70 -13.07 2.51
CA PRO A 236 3.06 -14.39 2.42
C PRO A 236 1.90 -14.43 1.42
N ALA A 237 1.32 -13.30 1.04
CA ALA A 237 0.28 -13.22 0.02
C ALA A 237 0.78 -13.63 -1.38
N ASN A 238 2.09 -13.66 -1.63
CA ASN A 238 2.66 -14.13 -2.90
C ASN A 238 2.25 -15.57 -3.23
N VAL A 239 1.97 -16.40 -2.23
CA VAL A 239 1.43 -17.77 -2.43
C VAL A 239 0.07 -17.71 -3.17
N MET A 240 -0.76 -16.72 -2.87
CA MET A 240 -2.05 -16.53 -3.57
C MET A 240 -1.81 -16.06 -5.01
N GLY A 241 -0.82 -15.20 -5.23
CA GLY A 241 -0.39 -14.82 -6.57
C GLY A 241 -0.04 -16.05 -7.41
N VAL A 242 0.79 -16.95 -6.87
CA VAL A 242 1.16 -18.20 -7.57
C VAL A 242 -0.06 -19.06 -7.87
N ARG A 243 -1.00 -19.16 -6.94
CA ARG A 243 -2.25 -19.92 -7.14
C ARG A 243 -3.13 -19.35 -8.27
N TYR A 244 -3.20 -18.02 -8.40
CA TYR A 244 -4.09 -17.36 -9.37
C TYR A 244 -3.44 -17.13 -10.74
N PHE A 245 -2.15 -16.82 -10.77
CA PHE A 245 -1.47 -16.37 -11.98
C PHE A 245 -0.28 -17.25 -12.41
N GLY A 246 0.07 -18.23 -11.58
CA GLY A 246 1.28 -19.03 -11.77
C GLY A 246 2.55 -18.34 -11.28
N ALA A 247 3.62 -19.11 -11.16
CA ALA A 247 4.88 -18.65 -10.57
C ALA A 247 5.54 -17.52 -11.38
N GLU A 248 5.58 -17.65 -12.71
CA GLU A 248 6.22 -16.68 -13.61
C GLU A 248 5.57 -15.30 -13.54
N THR A 249 4.24 -15.24 -13.66
CA THR A 249 3.50 -13.95 -13.58
C THR A 249 3.64 -13.35 -12.18
N THR A 250 3.55 -14.17 -11.13
CA THR A 250 3.72 -13.71 -9.76
C THR A 250 5.10 -13.11 -9.51
N ASP A 251 6.15 -13.75 -10.00
CA ASP A 251 7.52 -13.24 -9.89
C ASP A 251 7.68 -11.89 -10.60
N ARG A 252 7.10 -11.75 -11.80
CA ARG A 252 7.07 -10.45 -12.52
C ARG A 252 6.32 -9.38 -11.72
N LEU A 253 5.16 -9.70 -11.14
CA LEU A 253 4.39 -8.77 -10.31
C LEU A 253 5.17 -8.36 -9.07
N VAL A 254 5.78 -9.31 -8.36
CA VAL A 254 6.61 -9.03 -7.17
C VAL A 254 7.80 -8.13 -7.54
N ARG A 255 8.49 -8.40 -8.64
CA ARG A 255 9.58 -7.52 -9.11
C ARG A 255 9.08 -6.12 -9.47
N ALA A 256 7.92 -6.02 -10.12
CA ALA A 256 7.32 -4.73 -10.45
C ALA A 256 6.95 -3.92 -9.20
N LEU A 257 6.50 -4.55 -8.11
CA LEU A 257 6.19 -3.88 -6.84
C LEU A 257 7.41 -3.16 -6.24
N TRP A 258 8.61 -3.73 -6.38
CA TRP A 258 9.80 -3.09 -5.82
C TRP A 258 10.73 -2.44 -6.87
N GLY A 259 10.39 -2.51 -8.16
CA GLY A 259 11.17 -1.92 -9.24
C GLY A 259 12.42 -2.74 -9.59
N GLY A 260 12.31 -4.09 -9.57
CA GLY A 260 13.39 -5.00 -9.91
C GLY A 260 13.82 -4.95 -11.37
N ASP A 261 12.86 -4.71 -12.25
CA ASP A 261 13.07 -4.60 -13.70
C ASP A 261 13.01 -3.14 -14.19
N ARG A 262 13.17 -2.17 -13.29
CA ARG A 262 13.10 -0.74 -13.56
C ARG A 262 14.02 -0.33 -14.73
N GLU A 263 13.51 0.51 -15.62
CA GLU A 263 14.25 1.06 -16.75
C GLU A 263 14.61 2.56 -16.58
N LEU A 264 13.77 3.33 -15.92
CA LEU A 264 14.07 4.75 -15.67
C LEU A 264 15.17 4.93 -14.60
N PRO A 265 16.00 5.97 -14.68
CA PRO A 265 17.02 6.22 -13.66
C PRO A 265 16.43 6.50 -12.29
N ARG A 266 17.17 6.18 -11.23
CA ARG A 266 16.78 6.51 -9.86
C ARG A 266 17.03 7.98 -9.56
N PRO A 267 16.21 8.64 -8.72
CA PRO A 267 16.52 9.97 -8.22
C PRO A 267 17.80 9.94 -7.36
N THR A 268 18.63 10.97 -7.48
CA THR A 268 19.92 11.11 -6.79
C THR A 268 19.86 12.17 -5.69
#